data_ef7ba4329efa95d8707d29d51e1da572
#
_entry.id   ef7ba4329efa95d8707d29d51e1da572
#
_cell.length_a   1.000
_cell.length_b   1.000
_cell.length_c   1.000
_cell.angle_alpha   90.00
_cell.angle_beta   90.00
_cell.angle_gamma   90.00
#
_symmetry.space_group_name_H-M   'P 1'
#
loop_
_entity.id
_entity.type
_entity.pdbx_description
1 polymer ?
#
loop_
_entity_poly.entity_id
_entity_poly.type
_entity_poly.pdbx_seq_one_letter_code
_entity_poly.pdbx_strand_id
1 'polypeptide(L)'
;KGKGMWVSYSAGNYISSQDESYCGPLSDVGQLVWADVTSHADGSVSVDKLNWHPFTVDQGAGYKVRDLAALHNGERPAGLSLDEEEIERRWSMLTSDVKDASTMSTTPPKSTGPAPTIPSREEVIKRARTHLDPPGTASASSSPR
;
A
#
# COMPACT_ATOMS: atom_id res chain seq x y z
N LYS A 1 -4.82 15.26 -29.10
CA LYS A 1 -5.05 14.00 -28.35
C LYS A 1 -4.39 14.19 -27.00
N GLY A 2 -5.18 14.34 -25.91
CA GLY A 2 -4.65 14.42 -24.56
C GLY A 2 -3.91 13.13 -24.23
N LYS A 3 -2.73 13.24 -23.63
CA LYS A 3 -2.05 12.08 -23.03
C LYS A 3 -2.90 11.63 -21.85
N GLY A 4 -3.36 10.39 -21.89
CA GLY A 4 -4.03 9.79 -20.74
C GLY A 4 -3.11 9.82 -19.51
N MET A 5 -3.70 9.95 -18.33
CA MET A 5 -2.98 9.88 -17.06
C MET A 5 -3.51 8.68 -16.27
N TRP A 6 -2.60 7.92 -15.71
CA TRP A 6 -2.96 6.88 -14.76
C TRP A 6 -3.30 7.51 -13.40
N VAL A 7 -4.41 7.11 -12.80
CA VAL A 7 -4.84 7.62 -11.49
C VAL A 7 -5.27 6.45 -10.63
N SER A 8 -4.66 6.35 -9.44
CA SER A 8 -5.16 5.52 -8.36
C SER A 8 -5.70 6.44 -7.27
N TYR A 9 -7.01 6.42 -7.04
CA TYR A 9 -7.66 7.30 -6.06
C TYR A 9 -7.39 6.89 -4.62
N SER A 10 -7.26 5.58 -4.37
CA SER A 10 -6.93 5.02 -3.06
C SER A 10 -6.37 3.61 -3.23
N ALA A 11 -5.42 3.24 -2.39
CA ALA A 11 -4.90 1.87 -2.32
C ALA A 11 -5.46 1.11 -1.10
N GLY A 12 -6.31 1.74 -0.30
CA GLY A 12 -6.83 1.17 0.94
C GLY A 12 -5.80 1.16 2.09
N ASN A 13 -6.15 0.51 3.18
CA ASN A 13 -5.30 0.39 4.37
C ASN A 13 -4.43 -0.86 4.28
N TYR A 14 -3.10 -0.71 4.36
CA TYR A 14 -2.20 -1.87 4.33
C TYR A 14 -2.16 -2.61 5.66
N ILE A 15 -1.98 -1.90 6.78
CA ILE A 15 -2.11 -2.42 8.13
C ILE A 15 -2.88 -1.39 8.93
N SER A 16 -4.05 -1.78 9.44
CA SER A 16 -4.90 -0.90 10.21
C SER A 16 -5.70 -1.69 11.25
N SER A 17 -5.98 -1.07 12.38
CA SER A 17 -6.96 -1.55 13.34
C SER A 17 -8.40 -1.11 13.00
N GLN A 18 -8.56 -0.40 11.90
CA GLN A 18 -9.87 -0.02 11.39
C GLN A 18 -10.54 -1.26 10.82
N ASP A 19 -11.79 -1.48 11.18
CA ASP A 19 -12.62 -2.55 10.68
C ASP A 19 -13.92 -2.00 10.09
N GLU A 20 -14.67 -2.87 9.42
CA GLU A 20 -15.90 -2.48 8.76
C GLU A 20 -16.98 -2.00 9.73
N SER A 21 -16.98 -2.46 10.98
CA SER A 21 -17.96 -2.06 11.98
C SER A 21 -17.82 -0.59 12.38
N TYR A 22 -16.61 -0.05 12.27
CA TYR A 22 -16.27 1.31 12.63
C TYR A 22 -16.07 2.25 11.43
N CYS A 23 -15.40 1.76 10.39
CA CYS A 23 -14.98 2.59 9.24
C CYS A 23 -15.81 2.33 7.97
N GLY A 24 -16.71 1.34 7.98
CA GLY A 24 -17.52 0.96 6.84
C GLY A 24 -16.85 -0.08 5.91
N PRO A 25 -17.57 -0.48 4.86
CA PRO A 25 -17.13 -1.55 3.96
C PRO A 25 -15.79 -1.22 3.29
N LEU A 26 -15.03 -2.25 2.96
CA LEU A 26 -13.71 -2.20 2.34
C LEU A 26 -12.56 -1.69 3.24
N SER A 27 -12.80 -1.41 4.54
CA SER A 27 -11.70 -1.00 5.43
C SER A 27 -10.67 -2.11 5.72
N ASP A 28 -11.05 -3.37 5.51
CA ASP A 28 -10.20 -4.56 5.70
C ASP A 28 -9.52 -5.06 4.42
N VAL A 29 -9.73 -4.38 3.30
CA VAL A 29 -9.14 -4.73 2.01
C VAL A 29 -8.35 -3.57 1.43
N GLY A 30 -7.44 -3.89 0.53
CA GLY A 30 -6.63 -2.88 -0.13
C GLY A 30 -5.98 -3.41 -1.41
N GLN A 31 -5.24 -2.53 -2.06
CA GLN A 31 -4.57 -2.79 -3.31
C GLN A 31 -3.09 -2.45 -3.19
N LEU A 32 -2.24 -3.39 -3.59
CA LEU A 32 -0.85 -3.10 -3.87
C LEU A 32 -0.78 -2.64 -5.31
N VAL A 33 -0.39 -1.38 -5.53
CA VAL A 33 -0.34 -0.77 -6.87
C VAL A 33 1.11 -0.55 -7.27
N TRP A 34 1.45 -0.91 -8.50
CA TRP A 34 2.77 -0.62 -9.08
C TRP A 34 2.67 -0.28 -10.56
N ALA A 35 3.69 0.39 -11.06
CA ALA A 35 3.78 0.80 -12.45
C ALA A 35 4.98 0.15 -13.15
N ASP A 36 4.78 -0.22 -14.41
CA ASP A 36 5.87 -0.50 -15.32
C ASP A 36 6.31 0.81 -15.96
N VAL A 37 7.59 1.13 -15.82
CA VAL A 37 8.14 2.43 -16.22
C VAL A 37 9.31 2.21 -17.17
N THR A 38 9.28 2.92 -18.31
CA THR A 38 10.39 2.94 -19.27
C THR A 38 11.12 4.28 -19.23
N SER A 39 12.44 4.22 -19.09
CA SER A 39 13.33 5.37 -19.25
C SER A 39 13.86 5.40 -20.69
N HIS A 40 13.76 6.53 -21.36
CA HIS A 40 14.18 6.74 -22.73
C HIS A 40 15.54 7.42 -22.81
N ALA A 41 16.23 7.23 -23.96
CA ALA A 41 17.57 7.79 -24.17
C ALA A 41 17.64 9.33 -24.16
N ASP A 42 16.51 10.01 -24.41
CA ASP A 42 16.37 11.47 -24.32
C ASP A 42 16.15 11.99 -22.89
N GLY A 43 16.18 11.09 -21.90
CA GLY A 43 15.95 11.42 -20.49
C GLY A 43 14.46 11.50 -20.11
N SER A 44 13.54 11.30 -21.03
CA SER A 44 12.13 11.22 -20.71
C SER A 44 11.77 9.87 -20.07
N VAL A 45 10.64 9.84 -19.36
CA VAL A 45 10.11 8.65 -18.69
C VAL A 45 8.66 8.47 -19.08
N SER A 46 8.28 7.24 -19.42
CA SER A 46 6.89 6.85 -19.64
C SER A 46 6.42 5.83 -18.60
N VAL A 47 5.16 5.93 -18.21
CA VAL A 47 4.46 4.90 -17.45
C VAL A 47 3.68 4.08 -18.47
N ASP A 48 4.12 2.84 -18.71
CA ASP A 48 3.59 1.99 -19.77
C ASP A 48 2.34 1.25 -19.30
N LYS A 49 2.33 0.86 -18.04
CA LYS A 49 1.23 0.12 -17.44
C LYS A 49 1.13 0.41 -15.94
N LEU A 50 -0.08 0.51 -15.45
CA LEU A 50 -0.38 0.44 -14.03
C LEU A 50 -0.96 -0.94 -13.71
N ASN A 51 -0.40 -1.59 -12.70
CA ASN A 51 -0.86 -2.89 -12.23
C ASN A 51 -1.31 -2.78 -10.78
N TRP A 52 -2.18 -3.67 -10.35
CA TRP A 52 -2.57 -3.78 -8.96
C TRP A 52 -2.81 -5.22 -8.53
N HIS A 53 -2.69 -5.49 -7.24
CA HIS A 53 -2.89 -6.80 -6.63
C HIS A 53 -3.70 -6.65 -5.35
N PRO A 54 -4.78 -7.44 -5.18
CA PRO A 54 -5.65 -7.33 -4.02
C PRO A 54 -5.03 -7.99 -2.78
N PHE A 55 -5.18 -7.34 -1.65
CA PHE A 55 -4.87 -7.93 -0.35
C PHE A 55 -5.97 -7.66 0.67
N THR A 56 -5.94 -8.39 1.77
CA THR A 56 -6.85 -8.18 2.91
C THR A 56 -6.10 -8.27 4.23
N VAL A 57 -6.65 -7.62 5.25
CA VAL A 57 -6.14 -7.70 6.63
C VAL A 57 -6.94 -8.75 7.40
N ASP A 58 -6.27 -9.79 7.82
CA ASP A 58 -6.80 -10.85 8.68
C ASP A 58 -6.62 -10.45 10.14
N GLN A 59 -7.60 -9.73 10.69
CA GLN A 59 -7.54 -9.18 12.04
C GLN A 59 -7.58 -10.27 13.11
N GLY A 60 -8.40 -11.30 12.92
CA GLY A 60 -8.50 -12.42 13.85
C GLY A 60 -7.20 -13.23 13.96
N ALA A 61 -6.32 -13.14 12.97
CA ALA A 61 -4.99 -13.72 12.98
C ALA A 61 -3.89 -12.78 13.49
N GLY A 62 -4.26 -11.67 14.15
CA GLY A 62 -3.32 -10.67 14.65
C GLY A 62 -2.87 -9.68 13.58
N TYR A 63 -3.80 -9.17 12.80
CA TYR A 63 -3.58 -8.15 11.76
C TYR A 63 -2.58 -8.57 10.67
N LYS A 64 -2.68 -9.81 10.21
CA LYS A 64 -1.83 -10.31 9.13
C LYS A 64 -2.36 -9.86 7.78
N VAL A 65 -1.48 -9.29 6.97
CA VAL A 65 -1.78 -9.03 5.56
C VAL A 65 -1.78 -10.36 4.81
N ARG A 66 -2.85 -10.60 4.05
CA ARG A 66 -3.07 -11.80 3.25
C ARG A 66 -3.25 -11.45 1.79
N ASP A 67 -2.76 -12.29 0.93
CA ASP A 67 -3.02 -12.26 -0.51
C ASP A 67 -4.47 -12.67 -0.77
N LEU A 68 -5.34 -11.70 -1.08
CA LEU A 68 -6.76 -11.96 -1.27
C LEU A 68 -7.02 -12.77 -2.56
N ALA A 69 -6.21 -12.58 -3.60
CA ALA A 69 -6.33 -13.38 -4.81
C ALA A 69 -5.97 -14.84 -4.57
N ALA A 70 -4.92 -15.11 -3.81
CA ALA A 70 -4.54 -16.47 -3.44
C ALA A 70 -5.60 -17.14 -2.57
N LEU A 71 -6.17 -16.42 -1.58
CA LEU A 71 -7.28 -16.92 -0.76
C LEU A 71 -8.52 -17.25 -1.59
N HIS A 72 -8.93 -16.34 -2.48
CA HIS A 72 -10.06 -16.55 -3.39
C HIS A 72 -9.83 -17.78 -4.30
N ASN A 73 -8.59 -18.02 -4.73
CA ASN A 73 -8.22 -19.20 -5.52
C ASN A 73 -8.02 -20.48 -4.69
N GLY A 74 -8.42 -20.50 -3.43
CA GLY A 74 -8.44 -21.69 -2.56
C GLY A 74 -7.21 -21.86 -1.68
N GLU A 75 -6.25 -20.91 -1.63
CA GLU A 75 -5.15 -20.99 -0.67
C GLU A 75 -5.67 -20.80 0.76
N ARG A 76 -5.23 -21.67 1.67
CA ARG A 76 -5.63 -21.65 3.08
C ARG A 76 -4.40 -21.75 3.99
N PRO A 77 -3.71 -20.60 4.23
CA PRO A 77 -2.52 -20.60 5.07
C PRO A 77 -2.85 -20.91 6.53
N ALA A 78 -1.89 -21.52 7.23
CA ALA A 78 -2.04 -21.84 8.64
C ALA A 78 -2.37 -20.58 9.48
N GLY A 79 -3.34 -20.71 10.37
CA GLY A 79 -3.81 -19.63 11.24
C GLY A 79 -4.62 -18.56 10.50
N LEU A 80 -5.20 -18.86 9.36
CA LEU A 80 -6.21 -18.03 8.71
C LEU A 80 -7.46 -17.99 9.59
N SER A 81 -8.00 -16.79 9.85
CA SER A 81 -9.24 -16.62 10.63
C SER A 81 -10.46 -16.29 9.75
N LEU A 82 -10.23 -15.98 8.47
CA LEU A 82 -11.29 -15.69 7.51
C LEU A 82 -11.88 -17.01 6.99
N ASP A 83 -13.21 -17.11 6.98
CA ASP A 83 -13.91 -18.21 6.34
C ASP A 83 -14.13 -17.97 4.84
N GLU A 84 -14.73 -18.93 4.15
CA GLU A 84 -14.96 -18.88 2.71
C GLU A 84 -15.92 -17.77 2.32
N GLU A 85 -16.97 -17.57 3.09
CA GLU A 85 -18.00 -16.56 2.84
C GLU A 85 -17.38 -15.15 2.94
N GLU A 86 -16.57 -14.91 3.94
CA GLU A 86 -15.90 -13.65 4.16
C GLU A 86 -14.85 -13.35 3.08
N ILE A 87 -14.09 -14.36 2.65
CA ILE A 87 -13.13 -14.21 1.54
C ILE A 87 -13.85 -13.82 0.26
N GLU A 88 -14.95 -14.53 -0.09
CA GLU A 88 -15.72 -14.24 -1.29
C GLU A 88 -16.39 -12.86 -1.23
N ARG A 89 -16.91 -12.49 -0.08
CA ARG A 89 -17.49 -11.17 0.15
C ARG A 89 -16.47 -10.05 -0.10
N ARG A 90 -15.28 -10.16 0.50
CA ARG A 90 -14.19 -9.17 0.33
C ARG A 90 -13.70 -9.09 -1.11
N TRP A 91 -13.57 -10.25 -1.76
CA TRP A 91 -13.20 -10.33 -3.16
C TRP A 91 -14.21 -9.64 -4.06
N SER A 92 -15.49 -9.97 -3.92
CA SER A 92 -16.57 -9.41 -4.72
C SER A 92 -16.70 -7.90 -4.53
N MET A 93 -16.62 -7.42 -3.29
CA MET A 93 -16.68 -5.99 -2.99
C MET A 93 -15.53 -5.23 -3.63
N LEU A 94 -14.28 -5.70 -3.45
CA LEU A 94 -13.12 -5.02 -4.00
C LEU A 94 -13.12 -5.01 -5.53
N THR A 95 -13.44 -6.14 -6.16
CA THR A 95 -13.42 -6.27 -7.62
C THR A 95 -14.58 -5.53 -8.29
N SER A 96 -15.74 -5.37 -7.63
CA SER A 96 -16.84 -4.57 -8.14
C SER A 96 -16.58 -3.06 -8.09
N ASP A 97 -15.76 -2.62 -7.14
CA ASP A 97 -15.46 -1.20 -6.94
C ASP A 97 -14.36 -0.69 -7.89
N VAL A 98 -13.52 -1.60 -8.38
CA VAL A 98 -12.47 -1.28 -9.35
C VAL A 98 -13.03 -1.28 -10.77
N LYS A 99 -13.15 -0.11 -11.39
CA LYS A 99 -13.75 0.06 -12.73
C LYS A 99 -12.95 -0.59 -13.85
N ASP A 100 -11.65 -0.74 -13.69
CA ASP A 100 -10.76 -1.37 -14.69
C ASP A 100 -9.96 -2.51 -14.05
N ALA A 101 -10.58 -3.69 -14.02
CA ALA A 101 -9.93 -4.91 -13.56
C ALA A 101 -8.90 -5.47 -14.56
N SER A 102 -8.78 -4.89 -15.77
CA SER A 102 -7.86 -5.40 -16.80
C SER A 102 -6.38 -5.32 -16.40
N THR A 103 -6.06 -4.50 -15.43
CA THR A 103 -4.71 -4.34 -14.87
C THR A 103 -4.49 -5.11 -13.56
N MET A 104 -5.48 -5.89 -13.11
CA MET A 104 -5.32 -6.75 -11.95
C MET A 104 -4.31 -7.86 -12.24
N SER A 105 -3.38 -8.03 -11.33
CA SER A 105 -2.43 -9.15 -11.35
C SER A 105 -2.77 -10.11 -10.22
N THR A 106 -2.91 -11.38 -10.53
CA THR A 106 -3.09 -12.45 -9.55
C THR A 106 -1.78 -12.83 -8.83
N THR A 107 -0.67 -12.24 -9.27
CA THR A 107 0.65 -12.47 -8.67
C THR A 107 1.22 -11.13 -8.21
N PRO A 108 1.61 -10.98 -6.95
CA PRO A 108 2.25 -9.78 -6.46
C PRO A 108 3.60 -9.54 -7.15
N PRO A 109 4.07 -8.29 -7.23
CA PRO A 109 5.37 -8.00 -7.82
C PRO A 109 6.48 -8.67 -7.00
N LYS A 110 7.47 -9.21 -7.70
CA LYS A 110 8.68 -9.73 -7.03
C LYS A 110 9.56 -8.56 -6.59
N SER A 111 10.12 -8.66 -5.39
CA SER A 111 11.15 -7.73 -4.96
C SER A 111 12.35 -7.82 -5.91
N THR A 112 12.78 -6.68 -6.45
CA THR A 112 13.94 -6.57 -7.35
C THR A 112 15.20 -6.06 -6.64
N GLY A 113 15.10 -5.76 -5.34
CA GLY A 113 16.20 -5.24 -4.54
C GLY A 113 16.48 -6.06 -3.29
N PRO A 114 17.53 -5.73 -2.56
CA PRO A 114 17.79 -6.33 -1.26
C PRO A 114 16.63 -6.01 -0.31
N ALA A 115 16.38 -6.89 0.65
CA ALA A 115 15.40 -6.64 1.68
C ALA A 115 15.67 -5.28 2.36
N PRO A 116 14.66 -4.43 2.57
CA PRO A 116 14.87 -3.15 3.21
C PRO A 116 15.39 -3.37 4.64
N THR A 117 16.43 -2.64 4.99
CA THR A 117 16.92 -2.62 6.37
C THR A 117 15.90 -1.85 7.21
N ILE A 118 15.31 -2.51 8.18
CA ILE A 118 14.43 -1.84 9.14
C ILE A 118 15.34 -1.00 10.05
N PRO A 119 15.23 0.35 10.02
CA PRO A 119 16.06 1.19 10.88
C PRO A 119 15.69 0.97 12.35
N SER A 120 16.67 1.03 13.23
CA SER A 120 16.42 0.98 14.66
C SER A 120 15.53 2.15 15.10
N ARG A 121 14.83 1.99 16.24
CA ARG A 121 14.03 3.07 16.81
C ARG A 121 14.85 4.36 17.02
N GLU A 122 16.11 4.21 17.39
CA GLU A 122 17.03 5.34 17.62
C GLU A 122 17.35 6.08 16.32
N GLU A 123 17.58 5.35 15.23
CA GLU A 123 17.80 5.95 13.91
C GLU A 123 16.56 6.68 13.39
N VAL A 124 15.35 6.12 13.61
CA VAL A 124 14.09 6.79 13.25
C VAL A 124 13.95 8.10 14.03
N ILE A 125 14.17 8.07 15.34
CA ILE A 125 14.10 9.27 16.21
C ILE A 125 15.15 10.30 15.77
N LYS A 126 16.38 9.87 15.48
CA LYS A 126 17.44 10.75 15.01
C LYS A 126 17.07 11.46 13.70
N ARG A 127 16.54 10.72 12.72
CA ARG A 127 16.09 11.28 11.44
C ARG A 127 14.93 12.26 11.63
N ALA A 128 13.96 11.92 12.47
CA ALA A 128 12.84 12.81 12.76
C ALA A 128 13.31 14.14 13.40
N ARG A 129 14.24 14.10 14.34
CA ARG A 129 14.83 15.31 14.95
C ARG A 129 15.57 16.17 13.94
N THR A 130 16.33 15.56 13.02
CA THR A 130 17.04 16.31 11.96
C THR A 130 16.09 17.03 11.01
N HIS A 131 14.87 16.51 10.82
CA HIS A 131 13.84 17.18 10.02
C HIS A 131 13.09 18.26 10.78
N LEU A 132 12.93 18.13 12.10
CA LEU A 132 12.24 19.10 12.95
C LEU A 132 13.14 20.29 13.32
N ASP A 133 14.45 20.03 13.44
CA ASP A 133 15.46 21.04 13.78
C ASP A 133 16.52 21.10 12.66
N PRO A 134 16.22 21.67 11.48
CA PRO A 134 17.21 21.79 10.42
C PRO A 134 18.37 22.66 10.91
N PRO A 135 19.63 22.26 10.66
CA PRO A 135 20.79 23.06 11.06
C PRO A 135 20.74 24.42 10.37
N GLY A 136 20.50 25.50 11.11
CA GLY A 136 20.50 26.86 10.60
C GLY A 136 19.43 27.82 11.15
N THR A 137 18.44 27.34 11.90
CA THR A 137 17.52 28.22 12.63
C THR A 137 18.08 28.56 14.03
N ALA A 138 19.25 29.17 14.06
CA ALA A 138 19.69 29.84 15.28
C ALA A 138 18.71 30.99 15.56
N SER A 139 17.94 30.85 16.62
CA SER A 139 17.07 31.87 17.17
C SER A 139 17.84 33.18 17.27
N ALA A 140 17.43 34.20 16.52
CA ALA A 140 17.90 35.56 16.73
C ALA A 140 17.49 35.95 18.16
N SER A 141 18.45 36.01 19.07
CA SER A 141 18.25 36.53 20.41
C SER A 141 17.87 38.01 20.28
N SER A 142 16.60 38.30 20.59
CA SER A 142 16.16 39.67 20.83
C SER A 142 16.88 40.21 22.04
N SER A 143 17.86 41.10 21.87
CA SER A 143 18.41 41.92 22.95
C SER A 143 17.33 42.87 23.45
N PRO A 144 17.10 42.94 24.76
CA PRO A 144 16.24 43.98 25.33
C PRO A 144 16.95 45.34 25.31
N ARG A 145 16.24 46.38 24.91
CA ARG A 145 16.57 47.75 25.19
C ARG A 145 15.93 48.19 26.51
#